data_509c9fdfee846540530e3c8a407695ac
#
_entry.id   509c9fdfee846540530e3c8a407695ac
#
_cell.length_a   1.000
_cell.length_b   1.000
_cell.length_c   1.000
_cell.angle_alpha   90.00
_cell.angle_beta   90.00
_cell.angle_gamma   90.00
#
_symmetry.space_group_name_H-M   'P 1'
#
loop_
_entity.id
_entity.type
_entity.pdbx_description
1 polymer ?
#
loop_
_entity_poly.entity_id
_entity_poly.type
_entity_poly.pdbx_seq_one_letter_code
_entity_poly.pdbx_strand_id
1 'polypeptide(L)'
;MSTFNRSIALLALCSCGLLAAGQAGAETKIGYVNFQKLLEEAPQTKSAMQSLENEFGPRRRELMTMQTDLKAKEDKLQKEGAVMSEADRTNAEKTFRDQQREFSRKAGEFQDDASTRRNEEIGKVQRYLVGEIQTYASAQGFDLVLGDGVFYAKPTYDITANVLAVLATKPTTLPAQPAAPAGAAKPATPPK
;
A
#
# COMPACT_ATOMS: atom_id res chain seq x y z
N MET A 1 -48.73 -48.20 -55.32
CA MET A 1 -47.39 -47.58 -55.37
C MET A 1 -47.50 -46.10 -55.02
N SER A 2 -47.82 -45.71 -53.79
CA SER A 2 -47.98 -44.30 -53.45
C SER A 2 -47.70 -43.97 -51.95
N THR A 3 -47.29 -44.89 -51.12
CA THR A 3 -47.10 -44.64 -49.69
C THR A 3 -45.62 -44.54 -49.28
N PHE A 4 -44.68 -44.93 -50.17
CA PHE A 4 -43.26 -44.95 -49.87
C PHE A 4 -42.56 -43.59 -49.99
N ASN A 5 -43.10 -42.62 -50.72
CA ASN A 5 -42.52 -41.34 -51.00
C ASN A 5 -42.81 -40.24 -49.92
N ARG A 6 -43.79 -40.50 -49.02
CA ARG A 6 -44.18 -39.51 -47.99
C ARG A 6 -43.33 -39.62 -46.71
N SER A 7 -42.72 -40.77 -46.47
CA SER A 7 -41.88 -40.98 -45.28
C SER A 7 -40.46 -40.42 -45.42
N ILE A 8 -39.94 -40.25 -46.64
CA ILE A 8 -38.62 -39.71 -46.89
C ILE A 8 -38.64 -38.17 -46.79
N ALA A 9 -39.73 -37.50 -47.09
CA ALA A 9 -39.86 -36.06 -47.00
C ALA A 9 -39.89 -35.52 -45.56
N LEU A 10 -40.34 -36.33 -44.60
CA LEU A 10 -40.41 -35.91 -43.16
C LEU A 10 -39.10 -36.06 -42.40
N LEU A 11 -38.16 -36.90 -42.90
CA LEU A 11 -36.82 -37.05 -42.26
C LEU A 11 -35.83 -35.96 -42.65
N ALA A 12 -36.05 -35.27 -43.77
CA ALA A 12 -35.13 -34.21 -44.26
C ALA A 12 -35.38 -32.84 -43.58
N LEU A 13 -36.51 -32.62 -42.92
CA LEU A 13 -36.83 -31.34 -42.26
C LEU A 13 -36.32 -31.27 -40.81
N CYS A 14 -35.97 -32.41 -40.20
CA CYS A 14 -35.50 -32.44 -38.82
C CYS A 14 -33.97 -32.23 -38.64
N SER A 15 -33.17 -32.29 -39.72
CA SER A 15 -31.72 -32.18 -39.64
C SER A 15 -31.18 -30.76 -39.82
N CYS A 16 -32.02 -29.76 -40.16
CA CYS A 16 -31.57 -28.38 -40.37
C CYS A 16 -31.74 -27.46 -39.15
N GLY A 17 -32.30 -27.99 -38.02
CA GLY A 17 -32.56 -27.21 -36.82
C GLY A 17 -31.49 -27.19 -35.73
N LEU A 18 -30.40 -27.97 -35.89
CA LEU A 18 -29.38 -28.12 -34.81
C LEU A 18 -28.08 -27.34 -35.00
N LEU A 19 -27.97 -26.48 -35.99
CA LEU A 19 -26.74 -25.71 -36.26
C LEU A 19 -26.82 -24.24 -35.89
N ALA A 20 -27.86 -23.81 -35.19
CA ALA A 20 -27.95 -22.50 -34.57
C ALA A 20 -27.61 -22.58 -33.07
N ALA A 21 -26.59 -23.39 -32.68
CA ALA A 21 -25.88 -23.18 -31.43
C ALA A 21 -25.13 -21.86 -31.57
N GLY A 22 -25.80 -20.75 -31.20
CA GLY A 22 -25.23 -19.43 -31.16
C GLY A 22 -23.87 -19.50 -30.46
N GLN A 23 -22.87 -19.05 -31.14
CA GLN A 23 -21.61 -18.64 -30.47
C GLN A 23 -22.02 -17.54 -29.50
N ALA A 24 -22.39 -17.92 -28.28
CA ALA A 24 -22.30 -17.02 -27.13
C ALA A 24 -20.82 -16.72 -26.98
N GLY A 25 -20.34 -15.74 -27.73
CA GLY A 25 -19.01 -15.18 -27.53
C GLY A 25 -18.99 -14.80 -26.06
N ALA A 26 -18.19 -15.48 -25.26
CA ALA A 26 -18.01 -15.13 -23.87
C ALA A 26 -17.55 -13.67 -23.85
N GLU A 27 -18.47 -12.78 -23.45
CA GLU A 27 -18.18 -11.35 -23.36
C GLU A 27 -17.12 -11.18 -22.28
N THR A 28 -15.90 -10.80 -22.68
CA THR A 28 -14.78 -10.63 -21.76
C THR A 28 -15.11 -9.55 -20.73
N LYS A 29 -15.19 -9.94 -19.47
CA LYS A 29 -15.51 -9.03 -18.38
C LYS A 29 -14.25 -8.33 -17.89
N ILE A 30 -14.13 -7.04 -18.20
CA ILE A 30 -13.00 -6.21 -17.84
C ILE A 30 -13.39 -5.27 -16.71
N GLY A 31 -12.52 -5.14 -15.69
CA GLY A 31 -12.61 -4.16 -14.62
C GLY A 31 -11.46 -3.18 -14.64
N TYR A 32 -11.66 -2.01 -14.07
CA TYR A 32 -10.63 -1.02 -13.80
C TYR A 32 -10.63 -0.67 -12.32
N VAL A 33 -9.46 -0.59 -11.70
CA VAL A 33 -9.27 -0.16 -10.31
C VAL A 33 -8.30 1.01 -10.27
N ASN A 34 -8.73 2.13 -9.70
CA ASN A 34 -7.82 3.21 -9.34
C ASN A 34 -7.09 2.81 -8.05
N PHE A 35 -5.89 2.24 -8.22
CA PHE A 35 -5.11 1.70 -7.12
C PHE A 35 -4.66 2.77 -6.12
N GLN A 36 -4.33 3.98 -6.62
CA GLN A 36 -3.95 5.10 -5.77
C GLN A 36 -5.10 5.49 -4.82
N LYS A 37 -6.30 5.65 -5.37
CA LYS A 37 -7.51 5.94 -4.59
C LYS A 37 -7.81 4.82 -3.59
N LEU A 38 -7.68 3.57 -4.03
CA LEU A 38 -7.87 2.41 -3.18
C LEU A 38 -6.90 2.43 -1.99
N LEU A 39 -5.62 2.71 -2.25
CA LEU A 39 -4.59 2.78 -1.22
C LEU A 39 -4.85 3.92 -0.21
N GLU A 40 -5.34 5.07 -0.67
CA GLU A 40 -5.63 6.22 0.20
C GLU A 40 -6.87 6.00 1.08
N GLU A 41 -7.91 5.38 0.54
CA GLU A 41 -9.22 5.27 1.19
C GLU A 41 -9.40 3.99 2.00
N ALA A 42 -8.60 2.94 1.74
CA ALA A 42 -8.74 1.65 2.40
C ALA A 42 -8.62 1.74 3.93
N PRO A 43 -9.53 1.10 4.69
CA PRO A 43 -9.45 1.08 6.15
C PRO A 43 -8.15 0.49 6.68
N GLN A 44 -7.57 -0.47 5.98
CA GLN A 44 -6.30 -1.11 6.32
C GLN A 44 -5.13 -0.12 6.24
N THR A 45 -5.12 0.77 5.25
CA THR A 45 -4.11 1.83 5.14
C THR A 45 -4.22 2.81 6.32
N LYS A 46 -5.44 3.24 6.65
CA LYS A 46 -5.68 4.14 7.78
C LYS A 46 -5.23 3.52 9.10
N SER A 47 -5.51 2.23 9.29
CA SER A 47 -5.07 1.48 10.48
C SER A 47 -3.53 1.37 10.55
N ALA A 48 -2.86 1.08 9.43
CA ALA A 48 -1.40 1.03 9.37
C ALA A 48 -0.77 2.39 9.69
N MET A 49 -1.31 3.49 9.16
CA MET A 49 -0.84 4.85 9.47
C MET A 49 -1.06 5.21 10.94
N GLN A 50 -2.20 4.84 11.53
CA GLN A 50 -2.46 5.04 12.95
C GLN A 50 -1.48 4.25 13.82
N SER A 51 -1.13 3.05 13.43
CA SER A 51 -0.15 2.23 14.16
C SER A 51 1.25 2.88 14.12
N LEU A 52 1.67 3.41 12.97
CA LEU A 52 2.91 4.18 12.84
C LEU A 52 2.90 5.44 13.70
N GLU A 53 1.78 6.18 13.74
CA GLU A 53 1.66 7.35 14.59
C GLU A 53 1.80 6.99 16.08
N ASN A 54 1.18 5.88 16.50
CA ASN A 54 1.30 5.39 17.88
C ASN A 54 2.74 4.95 18.21
N GLU A 55 3.43 4.31 17.27
CA GLU A 55 4.84 3.87 17.42
C GLU A 55 5.81 5.06 17.52
N PHE A 56 5.68 6.02 16.61
CA PHE A 56 6.64 7.13 16.46
C PHE A 56 6.25 8.41 17.19
N GLY A 57 4.99 8.55 17.60
CA GLY A 57 4.47 9.73 18.29
C GLY A 57 5.24 10.11 19.57
N PRO A 58 5.59 9.16 20.47
CA PRO A 58 6.39 9.47 21.64
C PRO A 58 7.77 10.04 21.30
N ARG A 59 8.50 9.42 20.35
CA ARG A 59 9.83 9.90 19.91
C ARG A 59 9.76 11.28 19.26
N ARG A 60 8.70 11.55 18.50
CA ARG A 60 8.47 12.89 17.92
C ARG A 60 8.29 13.93 19.01
N ARG A 61 7.49 13.65 20.04
CA ARG A 61 7.30 14.57 21.18
C ARG A 61 8.61 14.81 21.94
N GLU A 62 9.41 13.77 22.15
CA GLU A 62 10.75 13.91 22.76
C GLU A 62 11.64 14.87 21.96
N LEU A 63 11.71 14.70 20.63
CA LEU A 63 12.48 15.58 19.76
C LEU A 63 11.98 17.03 19.80
N MET A 64 10.67 17.25 19.84
CA MET A 64 10.10 18.59 19.99
C MET A 64 10.48 19.23 21.33
N THR A 65 10.48 18.47 22.42
CA THR A 65 10.94 18.93 23.73
C THR A 65 12.42 19.29 23.70
N MET A 66 13.27 18.42 23.14
CA MET A 66 14.71 18.70 23.00
C MET A 66 14.98 19.96 22.17
N GLN A 67 14.22 20.17 21.09
CA GLN A 67 14.33 21.38 20.27
C GLN A 67 13.97 22.64 21.06
N THR A 68 12.90 22.58 21.85
CA THR A 68 12.47 23.68 22.70
C THR A 68 13.52 24.01 23.78
N ASP A 69 14.09 22.97 24.41
CA ASP A 69 15.12 23.12 25.43
C ASP A 69 16.42 23.70 24.84
N LEU A 70 16.81 23.26 23.65
CA LEU A 70 17.96 23.84 22.93
C LEU A 70 17.77 25.31 22.66
N LYS A 71 16.59 25.70 22.16
CA LYS A 71 16.26 27.10 21.92
C LYS A 71 16.32 27.92 23.20
N ALA A 72 15.76 27.43 24.30
CA ALA A 72 15.79 28.12 25.59
C ALA A 72 17.25 28.33 26.09
N LYS A 73 18.12 27.35 25.88
CA LYS A 73 19.55 27.44 26.24
C LYS A 73 20.31 28.41 25.36
N GLU A 74 20.03 28.41 24.05
CA GLU A 74 20.60 29.38 23.13
C GLU A 74 20.20 30.81 23.52
N ASP A 75 18.90 31.04 23.76
CA ASP A 75 18.36 32.35 24.19
C ASP A 75 19.00 32.80 25.51
N LYS A 76 19.22 31.89 26.46
CA LYS A 76 19.91 32.17 27.73
C LYS A 76 21.35 32.58 27.52
N LEU A 77 22.09 31.81 26.71
CA LEU A 77 23.48 32.13 26.37
C LEU A 77 23.60 33.50 25.68
N GLN A 78 22.68 33.84 24.80
CA GLN A 78 22.66 35.14 24.12
C GLN A 78 22.38 36.30 25.08
N LYS A 79 21.43 36.12 26.01
CA LYS A 79 21.01 37.21 26.92
C LYS A 79 21.93 37.40 28.11
N GLU A 80 22.41 36.29 28.68
CA GLU A 80 23.12 36.30 29.94
C GLU A 80 24.62 36.00 29.79
N GLY A 81 25.07 35.52 28.62
CA GLY A 81 26.45 35.09 28.41
C GLY A 81 27.53 36.16 28.70
N ALA A 82 27.19 37.44 28.48
CA ALA A 82 28.09 38.56 28.75
C ALA A 82 28.27 38.85 30.25
N VAL A 83 27.32 38.44 31.09
CA VAL A 83 27.36 38.68 32.55
C VAL A 83 27.66 37.43 33.34
N MET A 84 27.76 36.27 32.69
CA MET A 84 28.22 35.01 33.32
C MET A 84 29.68 35.03 33.67
N SER A 85 30.08 34.26 34.68
CA SER A 85 31.48 33.94 34.88
C SER A 85 32.03 33.15 33.67
N GLU A 86 33.33 33.27 33.39
CA GLU A 86 33.94 32.56 32.25
C GLU A 86 33.77 31.04 32.37
N ALA A 87 33.88 30.50 33.59
CA ALA A 87 33.66 29.07 33.85
C ALA A 87 32.20 28.66 33.56
N ASP A 88 31.22 29.45 34.01
CA ASP A 88 29.81 29.15 33.80
C ASP A 88 29.45 29.24 32.32
N ARG A 89 29.94 30.27 31.63
CA ARG A 89 29.75 30.42 30.20
C ARG A 89 30.31 29.25 29.41
N THR A 90 31.55 28.86 29.68
CA THR A 90 32.21 27.73 29.03
C THR A 90 31.43 26.42 29.25
N ASN A 91 30.95 26.18 30.48
CA ASN A 91 30.14 25.00 30.80
C ASN A 91 28.78 25.02 30.07
N ALA A 92 28.11 26.17 30.03
CA ALA A 92 26.83 26.32 29.35
C ALA A 92 26.96 26.12 27.82
N GLU A 93 28.02 26.71 27.21
CA GLU A 93 28.34 26.50 25.79
C GLU A 93 28.65 25.04 25.46
N LYS A 94 29.44 24.38 26.34
CA LYS A 94 29.73 22.95 26.18
C LYS A 94 28.47 22.13 26.24
N THR A 95 27.62 22.36 27.25
CA THR A 95 26.38 21.66 27.43
C THR A 95 25.43 21.84 26.23
N PHE A 96 25.33 23.07 25.71
CA PHE A 96 24.56 23.38 24.53
C PHE A 96 25.05 22.59 23.30
N ARG A 97 26.37 22.62 23.03
CA ARG A 97 26.95 21.86 21.90
C ARG A 97 26.75 20.36 22.03
N ASP A 98 26.89 19.81 23.25
CA ASP A 98 26.67 18.39 23.49
C ASP A 98 25.20 17.98 23.22
N GLN A 99 24.25 18.77 23.69
CA GLN A 99 22.83 18.54 23.46
C GLN A 99 22.43 18.75 22.00
N GLN A 100 23.03 19.73 21.31
CA GLN A 100 22.81 19.93 19.89
C GLN A 100 23.26 18.71 19.07
N ARG A 101 24.42 18.13 19.41
CA ARG A 101 24.89 16.89 18.76
C ARG A 101 23.95 15.72 19.03
N GLU A 102 23.48 15.57 20.27
CA GLU A 102 22.56 14.52 20.66
C GLU A 102 21.20 14.67 19.96
N PHE A 103 20.66 15.89 19.87
CA PHE A 103 19.44 16.17 19.11
C PHE A 103 19.62 15.80 17.64
N SER A 104 20.71 16.23 17.00
CA SER A 104 20.97 15.92 15.59
C SER A 104 21.07 14.41 15.34
N ARG A 105 21.74 13.67 16.24
CA ARG A 105 21.83 12.20 16.16
C ARG A 105 20.44 11.56 16.28
N LYS A 106 19.66 11.90 17.32
CA LYS A 106 18.33 11.34 17.55
C LYS A 106 17.35 11.71 16.44
N ALA A 107 17.43 12.93 15.90
CA ALA A 107 16.58 13.37 14.80
C ALA A 107 16.89 12.57 13.51
N GLY A 108 18.18 12.33 13.23
CA GLY A 108 18.60 11.47 12.11
C GLY A 108 18.06 10.03 12.26
N GLU A 109 18.31 9.40 13.41
CA GLU A 109 17.82 8.06 13.71
C GLU A 109 16.28 7.95 13.59
N PHE A 110 15.56 8.96 14.10
CA PHE A 110 14.11 9.02 13.98
C PHE A 110 13.65 9.09 12.52
N GLN A 111 14.31 9.93 11.71
CA GLN A 111 13.97 10.10 10.30
C GLN A 111 14.17 8.79 9.53
N ASP A 112 15.31 8.11 9.74
CA ASP A 112 15.64 6.86 9.07
C ASP A 112 14.69 5.73 9.47
N ASP A 113 14.47 5.55 10.78
CA ASP A 113 13.56 4.53 11.31
C ASP A 113 12.13 4.75 10.83
N ALA A 114 11.61 5.99 10.95
CA ALA A 114 10.24 6.31 10.55
C ALA A 114 10.02 6.11 9.03
N SER A 115 11.01 6.50 8.21
CA SER A 115 10.97 6.29 6.76
C SER A 115 10.96 4.80 6.40
N THR A 116 11.86 4.04 7.01
CA THR A 116 11.96 2.59 6.79
C THR A 116 10.66 1.89 7.18
N ARG A 117 10.16 2.14 8.39
CA ARG A 117 8.93 1.53 8.88
C ARG A 117 7.71 1.91 8.04
N ARG A 118 7.62 3.17 7.62
CA ARG A 118 6.54 3.62 6.74
C ARG A 118 6.55 2.88 5.41
N ASN A 119 7.72 2.73 4.78
CA ASN A 119 7.85 2.03 3.51
C ASN A 119 7.50 0.54 3.64
N GLU A 120 7.92 -0.10 4.73
CA GLU A 120 7.55 -1.48 5.03
C GLU A 120 6.04 -1.66 5.18
N GLU A 121 5.38 -0.80 5.97
CA GLU A 121 3.94 -0.88 6.21
C GLU A 121 3.13 -0.59 4.94
N ILE A 122 3.51 0.45 4.17
CA ILE A 122 2.88 0.72 2.86
C ILE A 122 3.05 -0.49 1.94
N GLY A 123 4.23 -1.08 1.87
CA GLY A 123 4.47 -2.26 1.05
C GLY A 123 3.63 -3.47 1.47
N LYS A 124 3.39 -3.67 2.77
CA LYS A 124 2.47 -4.71 3.27
C LYS A 124 1.04 -4.45 2.83
N VAL A 125 0.56 -3.21 3.02
CA VAL A 125 -0.79 -2.80 2.61
C VAL A 125 -0.97 -2.99 1.11
N GLN A 126 -0.04 -2.54 0.28
CA GLN A 126 -0.12 -2.69 -1.17
C GLN A 126 -0.26 -4.15 -1.59
N ARG A 127 0.56 -5.04 -1.05
CA ARG A 127 0.46 -6.49 -1.35
C ARG A 127 -0.88 -7.06 -0.92
N TYR A 128 -1.38 -6.68 0.24
CA TYR A 128 -2.69 -7.09 0.73
C TYR A 128 -3.81 -6.63 -0.20
N LEU A 129 -3.82 -5.34 -0.60
CA LEU A 129 -4.82 -4.79 -1.50
C LEU A 129 -4.82 -5.48 -2.86
N VAL A 130 -3.65 -5.77 -3.43
CA VAL A 130 -3.54 -6.54 -4.68
C VAL A 130 -4.17 -7.92 -4.54
N GLY A 131 -3.91 -8.63 -3.44
CA GLY A 131 -4.52 -9.93 -3.16
C GLY A 131 -6.05 -9.86 -3.05
N GLU A 132 -6.57 -8.80 -2.42
CA GLU A 132 -8.02 -8.60 -2.29
C GLU A 132 -8.66 -8.24 -3.63
N ILE A 133 -8.00 -7.43 -4.48
CA ILE A 133 -8.45 -7.16 -5.85
C ILE A 133 -8.54 -8.46 -6.64
N GLN A 134 -7.53 -9.32 -6.58
CA GLN A 134 -7.52 -10.61 -7.27
C GLN A 134 -8.63 -11.53 -6.78
N THR A 135 -8.83 -11.59 -5.47
CA THR A 135 -9.91 -12.36 -4.84
C THR A 135 -11.29 -11.87 -5.30
N TYR A 136 -11.48 -10.56 -5.28
CA TYR A 136 -12.72 -9.92 -5.74
C TYR A 136 -12.96 -10.20 -7.24
N ALA A 137 -11.94 -10.00 -8.06
CA ALA A 137 -12.03 -10.21 -9.51
C ALA A 137 -12.42 -11.65 -9.84
N SER A 138 -11.77 -12.62 -9.22
CA SER A 138 -12.10 -14.04 -9.39
C SER A 138 -13.52 -14.36 -8.94
N ALA A 139 -13.93 -13.88 -7.77
CA ALA A 139 -15.27 -14.13 -7.23
C ALA A 139 -16.39 -13.50 -8.09
N GLN A 140 -16.10 -12.39 -8.75
CA GLN A 140 -17.04 -11.68 -9.62
C GLN A 140 -16.94 -12.09 -11.09
N GLY A 141 -16.06 -13.03 -11.45
CA GLY A 141 -15.89 -13.53 -12.82
C GLY A 141 -15.32 -12.47 -13.78
N PHE A 142 -14.39 -11.63 -13.31
CA PHE A 142 -13.63 -10.77 -14.20
C PHE A 142 -12.49 -11.56 -14.87
N ASP A 143 -12.36 -11.39 -16.19
CA ASP A 143 -11.27 -12.00 -16.97
C ASP A 143 -10.00 -11.16 -16.89
N LEU A 144 -10.17 -9.83 -16.72
CA LEU A 144 -9.05 -8.89 -16.63
C LEU A 144 -9.42 -7.72 -15.71
N VAL A 145 -8.49 -7.36 -14.82
CA VAL A 145 -8.57 -6.13 -14.03
C VAL A 145 -7.33 -5.29 -14.32
N LEU A 146 -7.56 -4.07 -14.79
CA LEU A 146 -6.52 -3.08 -15.06
C LEU A 146 -6.37 -2.15 -13.85
N GLY A 147 -5.14 -1.72 -13.59
CA GLY A 147 -4.79 -0.76 -12.54
C GLY A 147 -4.17 0.50 -13.11
N ASP A 148 -3.02 0.89 -12.53
CA ASP A 148 -2.28 2.09 -12.90
C ASP A 148 -1.85 2.09 -14.38
N GLY A 149 -1.74 3.29 -14.99
CA GLY A 149 -1.37 3.45 -16.39
C GLY A 149 -2.55 3.46 -17.36
N VAL A 150 -3.77 3.34 -16.90
CA VAL A 150 -4.98 3.51 -17.72
C VAL A 150 -5.32 4.99 -17.85
N PHE A 151 -5.22 5.54 -19.07
CA PHE A 151 -5.54 6.96 -19.33
C PHE A 151 -7.04 7.24 -19.38
N TYR A 152 -7.84 6.25 -19.78
CA TYR A 152 -9.28 6.39 -19.91
C TYR A 152 -9.98 5.04 -19.70
N ALA A 153 -10.99 5.03 -18.86
CA ALA A 153 -11.98 3.96 -18.73
C ALA A 153 -13.38 4.55 -18.60
N LYS A 154 -14.36 3.90 -19.19
CA LYS A 154 -15.75 4.28 -18.93
C LYS A 154 -16.08 4.03 -17.45
N PRO A 155 -16.91 4.86 -16.80
CA PRO A 155 -17.28 4.66 -15.39
C PRO A 155 -17.88 3.27 -15.09
N THR A 156 -18.48 2.63 -16.08
CA THR A 156 -19.04 1.28 -15.96
C THR A 156 -17.98 0.18 -15.72
N TYR A 157 -16.72 0.44 -16.06
CA TYR A 157 -15.62 -0.49 -15.79
C TYR A 157 -14.94 -0.23 -14.45
N ASP A 158 -15.20 0.94 -13.82
CA ASP A 158 -14.58 1.28 -12.54
C ASP A 158 -15.22 0.48 -11.41
N ILE A 159 -14.46 -0.46 -10.85
CA ILE A 159 -14.84 -1.30 -9.73
C ILE A 159 -14.20 -0.86 -8.41
N THR A 160 -13.53 0.29 -8.37
CA THR A 160 -12.80 0.78 -7.19
C THR A 160 -13.70 0.88 -5.96
N ALA A 161 -14.89 1.47 -6.12
CA ALA A 161 -15.86 1.61 -5.02
C ALA A 161 -16.36 0.24 -4.50
N ASN A 162 -16.53 -0.72 -5.38
CA ASN A 162 -16.99 -2.07 -5.02
C ASN A 162 -15.90 -2.81 -4.22
N VAL A 163 -14.63 -2.69 -4.65
CA VAL A 163 -13.50 -3.27 -3.92
C VAL A 163 -13.36 -2.59 -2.55
N LEU A 164 -13.50 -1.25 -2.46
CA LEU A 164 -13.49 -0.52 -1.19
C LEU A 164 -14.60 -1.00 -0.24
N ALA A 165 -15.79 -1.23 -0.75
CA ALA A 165 -16.91 -1.75 0.05
C ALA A 165 -16.60 -3.14 0.64
N VAL A 166 -15.93 -4.01 -0.14
CA VAL A 166 -15.48 -5.32 0.37
C VAL A 166 -14.39 -5.16 1.41
N LEU A 167 -13.40 -4.28 1.17
CA LEU A 167 -12.33 -4.01 2.13
C LEU A 167 -12.85 -3.47 3.46
N ALA A 168 -13.94 -2.70 3.45
CA ALA A 168 -14.57 -2.18 4.66
C ALA A 168 -15.18 -3.27 5.53
N THR A 169 -15.51 -4.43 4.98
CA THR A 169 -16.03 -5.59 5.75
C THR A 169 -14.93 -6.49 6.30
N LYS A 170 -13.68 -6.27 5.87
CA LYS A 170 -12.51 -7.08 6.27
C LYS A 170 -11.83 -6.52 7.51
N PRO A 171 -11.09 -7.35 8.26
CA PRO A 171 -10.27 -6.85 9.37
C PRO A 171 -9.32 -5.74 8.92
N THR A 172 -9.21 -4.70 9.73
CA THR A 172 -8.28 -3.58 9.44
C THR A 172 -6.83 -3.92 9.77
N THR A 173 -6.63 -4.93 10.63
CA THR A 173 -5.29 -5.46 10.93
C THR A 173 -4.86 -6.39 9.81
N LEU A 174 -3.72 -6.10 9.19
CA LEU A 174 -3.16 -6.97 8.15
C LEU A 174 -2.78 -8.32 8.75
N PRO A 175 -3.09 -9.44 8.09
CA PRO A 175 -2.60 -10.74 8.53
C PRO A 175 -1.06 -10.72 8.55
N ALA A 176 -0.48 -11.32 9.60
CA ALA A 176 0.96 -11.51 9.65
C ALA A 176 1.40 -12.30 8.41
N GLN A 177 2.12 -11.62 7.50
CA GLN A 177 2.61 -12.28 6.31
C GLN A 177 3.69 -13.28 6.72
N PRO A 178 3.64 -14.55 6.26
CA PRO A 178 4.78 -15.43 6.41
C PRO A 178 6.02 -14.73 5.87
N ALA A 179 7.10 -14.70 6.66
CA ALA A 179 8.36 -14.12 6.21
C ALA A 179 8.67 -14.72 4.84
N ALA A 180 8.86 -13.85 3.84
CA ALA A 180 9.34 -14.30 2.53
C ALA A 180 10.61 -15.14 2.79
N PRO A 181 10.79 -16.31 2.16
CA PRO A 181 11.99 -17.09 2.33
C PRO A 181 13.18 -16.18 2.06
N ALA A 182 14.05 -16.04 3.06
CA ALA A 182 15.27 -15.25 2.99
C ALA A 182 15.96 -15.57 1.66
N GLY A 183 16.19 -14.53 0.85
CA GLY A 183 16.59 -14.63 -0.54
C GLY A 183 17.64 -15.67 -0.77
N ALA A 184 17.46 -16.44 -1.84
CA ALA A 184 18.43 -17.34 -2.36
C ALA A 184 19.81 -16.63 -2.41
N ALA A 185 20.75 -17.16 -1.66
CA ALA A 185 22.12 -16.71 -1.64
C ALA A 185 22.63 -16.58 -3.08
N LYS A 186 23.06 -15.37 -3.44
CA LYS A 186 23.74 -15.11 -4.72
C LYS A 186 24.88 -16.12 -4.88
N PRO A 187 24.97 -16.87 -5.98
CA PRO A 187 26.07 -17.80 -6.18
C PRO A 187 27.39 -17.06 -6.10
N ALA A 188 28.27 -17.52 -5.23
CA ALA A 188 29.65 -17.01 -5.16
C ALA A 188 30.34 -17.27 -6.50
N THR A 189 30.83 -16.20 -7.13
CA THR A 189 31.70 -16.26 -8.30
C THR A 189 33.00 -16.94 -7.88
N PRO A 190 33.49 -18.00 -8.57
CA PRO A 190 34.78 -18.62 -8.23
C PRO A 190 35.92 -17.64 -8.55
N PRO A 191 37.00 -17.63 -7.76
CA PRO A 191 38.17 -16.81 -8.04
C PRO A 191 38.93 -17.34 -9.25
N LYS A 192 39.41 -16.41 -10.12
CA LYS A 192 40.39 -16.69 -11.18
C LYS A 192 41.76 -16.92 -10.60
#